data_176da485c83730615d24b332db0ed963
#
_entry.id   176da485c83730615d24b332db0ed963
#
_cell.length_a   1.000
_cell.length_b   1.000
_cell.length_c   1.000
_cell.angle_alpha   90.00
_cell.angle_beta   90.00
_cell.angle_gamma   90.00
#
_symmetry.space_group_name_H-M   'P 1'
#
loop_
_entity.id
_entity.type
_entity.pdbx_description
1 polymer ?
#
loop_
_entity_poly.entity_id
_entity_poly.type
_entity_poly.pdbx_seq_one_letter_code
_entity_poly.pdbx_strand_id
1 'polypeptide(L)'
;MKIFKILSVFCFTVFAICGCAKKTSGDELLGEIKKKGEMVIATEGTWAPWTFHDEKDLLTGFDIEVARKIAEKIGVKANFVEVEWDGIFAGIDSKRYDLAANGVEITPERAQKYDFSEPYCYIYTAIIVRGDNDSIHSFEDLKGKQTANTLASTYANLAESYGAHAVGVDDLNQTLQLVLEGRVDATLNADISFYDYMKVHPDANLKIVARTKDSSQVAIPLRKNETTQSLLKEINSAILKLRRDGTLSELSKKFFGEDFSNKK
;
A
#
# COMPACT_ATOMS: atom_id res chain seq x y z
N MET A 1 -43.70 -73.87 39.58
CA MET A 1 -44.16 -72.57 39.05
C MET A 1 -43.03 -71.56 39.33
N LYS A 2 -42.11 -71.31 38.33
CA LYS A 2 -40.93 -70.50 38.52
C LYS A 2 -41.22 -69.19 37.75
N ILE A 3 -41.24 -68.06 38.48
CA ILE A 3 -41.47 -66.73 37.94
C ILE A 3 -40.10 -66.14 37.50
N PHE A 4 -39.92 -65.95 36.22
CA PHE A 4 -38.78 -65.24 35.63
C PHE A 4 -38.98 -63.73 35.75
N LYS A 5 -38.08 -63.00 36.46
CA LYS A 5 -38.00 -61.58 36.49
C LYS A 5 -37.05 -61.15 35.34
N ILE A 6 -37.59 -60.41 34.37
CA ILE A 6 -36.83 -59.74 33.31
C ILE A 6 -36.39 -58.39 33.83
N LEU A 7 -35.06 -58.20 33.94
CA LEU A 7 -34.43 -56.93 34.32
C LEU A 7 -34.10 -56.17 33.01
N SER A 8 -34.86 -55.11 32.73
CA SER A 8 -34.65 -54.26 31.59
C SER A 8 -33.53 -53.22 31.90
N VAL A 9 -32.37 -53.34 31.24
CA VAL A 9 -31.28 -52.41 31.32
C VAL A 9 -31.52 -51.29 30.29
N PHE A 10 -31.85 -50.13 30.74
CA PHE A 10 -31.99 -48.91 29.92
C PHE A 10 -30.60 -48.31 29.68
N CYS A 11 -30.05 -48.53 28.51
CA CYS A 11 -28.76 -47.95 28.08
C CYS A 11 -28.99 -46.51 27.61
N PHE A 12 -28.63 -45.52 28.46
CA PHE A 12 -28.66 -44.09 28.10
C PHE A 12 -27.43 -43.80 27.23
N THR A 13 -27.57 -43.77 25.91
CA THR A 13 -26.57 -43.26 24.97
C THR A 13 -26.55 -41.74 25.00
N VAL A 14 -25.59 -41.15 25.68
CA VAL A 14 -25.30 -39.72 25.62
C VAL A 14 -24.68 -39.44 24.24
N PHE A 15 -25.46 -38.84 23.35
CA PHE A 15 -24.96 -38.27 22.12
C PHE A 15 -24.21 -36.98 22.48
N ALA A 16 -22.88 -37.04 22.52
CA ALA A 16 -22.02 -35.87 22.55
C ALA A 16 -22.15 -35.19 21.18
N ILE A 17 -22.94 -34.10 21.12
CA ILE A 17 -22.97 -33.22 19.96
C ILE A 17 -21.66 -32.44 19.97
N CYS A 18 -20.64 -32.98 19.29
CA CYS A 18 -19.43 -32.24 18.95
C CYS A 18 -19.82 -31.18 17.91
N GLY A 19 -20.16 -29.99 18.38
CA GLY A 19 -20.42 -28.84 17.54
C GLY A 19 -19.12 -28.48 16.81
N CYS A 20 -18.90 -29.02 15.61
CA CYS A 20 -17.95 -28.45 14.67
C CYS A 20 -18.45 -27.04 14.34
N ALA A 21 -17.89 -26.02 15.00
CA ALA A 21 -18.00 -24.67 14.53
C ALA A 21 -17.41 -24.65 13.10
N LYS A 22 -18.27 -24.53 12.09
CA LYS A 22 -17.84 -24.26 10.72
C LYS A 22 -16.99 -22.99 10.79
N LYS A 23 -15.67 -23.11 10.60
CA LYS A 23 -14.82 -21.96 10.27
C LYS A 23 -15.47 -21.30 9.07
N THR A 24 -15.95 -20.10 9.24
CA THR A 24 -16.41 -19.28 8.12
C THR A 24 -15.20 -19.05 7.20
N SER A 25 -15.37 -19.24 5.91
CA SER A 25 -14.30 -19.06 4.90
C SER A 25 -13.60 -17.70 4.99
N GLY A 26 -14.25 -16.70 5.60
CA GLY A 26 -13.72 -15.36 5.81
C GLY A 26 -12.60 -15.20 6.84
N ASP A 27 -12.36 -16.22 7.69
CA ASP A 27 -11.37 -16.12 8.80
C ASP A 27 -10.04 -16.83 8.49
N GLU A 28 -9.89 -17.40 7.30
CA GLU A 28 -8.78 -18.31 7.00
C GLU A 28 -7.43 -17.59 7.03
N LEU A 29 -7.25 -16.49 6.28
CA LEU A 29 -5.97 -15.77 6.19
C LEU A 29 -5.60 -15.11 7.53
N LEU A 30 -6.53 -14.45 8.20
CA LEU A 30 -6.27 -13.85 9.51
C LEU A 30 -5.88 -14.89 10.55
N GLY A 31 -6.54 -16.05 10.51
CA GLY A 31 -6.21 -17.19 11.39
C GLY A 31 -4.81 -17.75 11.15
N GLU A 32 -4.39 -17.84 9.89
CA GLU A 32 -3.04 -18.26 9.50
C GLU A 32 -1.98 -17.25 9.96
N ILE A 33 -2.20 -15.95 9.73
CA ILE A 33 -1.32 -14.86 10.15
C ILE A 33 -1.18 -14.87 11.68
N LYS A 34 -2.27 -14.96 12.43
CA LYS A 34 -2.23 -15.03 13.91
C LYS A 34 -1.52 -16.28 14.42
N LYS A 35 -1.69 -17.40 13.75
CA LYS A 35 -0.99 -18.67 14.10
C LYS A 35 0.52 -18.60 13.82
N LYS A 36 0.94 -17.95 12.73
CA LYS A 36 2.35 -17.70 12.40
C LYS A 36 2.98 -16.63 13.28
N GLY A 37 2.17 -15.71 13.81
CA GLY A 37 2.61 -14.54 14.58
C GLY A 37 3.22 -13.44 13.73
N GLU A 38 3.10 -13.51 12.40
CA GLU A 38 3.62 -12.53 11.47
C GLU A 38 2.73 -12.32 10.25
N MET A 39 2.77 -11.11 9.69
CA MET A 39 2.10 -10.69 8.46
C MET A 39 3.16 -10.32 7.43
N VAL A 40 3.13 -10.95 6.26
CA VAL A 40 4.10 -10.74 5.17
C VAL A 40 3.65 -9.58 4.29
N ILE A 41 4.46 -8.53 4.22
CA ILE A 41 4.14 -7.25 3.61
C ILE A 41 5.14 -6.92 2.52
N ALA A 42 4.67 -6.75 1.27
CA ALA A 42 5.51 -6.30 0.16
C ALA A 42 5.75 -4.80 0.21
N THR A 43 6.97 -4.38 -0.12
CA THR A 43 7.38 -2.98 -0.22
C THR A 43 8.60 -2.86 -1.13
N GLU A 44 8.96 -1.66 -1.62
CA GLU A 44 10.16 -1.47 -2.46
C GLU A 44 11.43 -1.25 -1.63
N GLY A 45 11.38 -0.43 -0.59
CA GLY A 45 12.57 -0.03 0.17
C GLY A 45 13.45 1.05 -0.50
N THR A 46 13.06 1.57 -1.66
CA THR A 46 13.83 2.51 -2.49
C THR A 46 13.10 3.84 -2.78
N TRP A 47 11.95 4.06 -2.16
CA TRP A 47 11.09 5.22 -2.42
C TRP A 47 10.86 6.07 -1.17
N ALA A 48 11.82 6.95 -0.84
CA ALA A 48 11.67 7.93 0.23
C ALA A 48 10.59 8.97 -0.13
N PRO A 49 9.82 9.43 0.87
CA PRO A 49 9.83 9.09 2.28
C PRO A 49 8.82 8.00 2.67
N TRP A 50 8.30 7.22 1.69
CA TRP A 50 7.30 6.17 1.88
C TRP A 50 7.89 4.89 2.44
N THR A 51 8.93 4.39 1.78
CA THR A 51 9.61 3.14 2.07
C THR A 51 11.07 3.26 1.62
N PHE A 52 12.02 3.27 2.54
CA PHE A 52 13.43 3.49 2.26
C PHE A 52 14.30 2.98 3.41
N HIS A 53 15.61 2.90 3.18
CA HIS A 53 16.59 2.60 4.21
C HIS A 53 17.17 3.89 4.80
N ASP A 54 17.21 3.99 6.11
CA ASP A 54 17.85 5.12 6.81
C ASP A 54 19.39 5.01 6.77
N GLU A 55 20.08 5.98 7.38
CA GLU A 55 21.55 6.02 7.45
C GLU A 55 22.19 4.81 8.13
N LYS A 56 21.41 4.01 8.86
CA LYS A 56 21.84 2.77 9.53
C LYS A 56 21.44 1.52 8.77
N ASP A 57 20.99 1.69 7.52
CA ASP A 57 20.47 0.61 6.68
C ASP A 57 19.25 -0.10 7.27
N LEU A 58 18.41 0.63 8.03
CA LEU A 58 17.17 0.11 8.58
C LEU A 58 15.99 0.54 7.72
N LEU A 59 15.20 -0.43 7.27
CA LEU A 59 13.98 -0.18 6.51
C LEU A 59 12.99 0.66 7.34
N THR A 60 12.63 1.81 6.82
CA THR A 60 11.76 2.82 7.46
C THR A 60 10.93 3.55 6.39
N GLY A 61 10.14 4.53 6.81
CA GLY A 61 9.29 5.34 5.95
C GLY A 61 7.86 5.37 6.46
N PHE A 62 7.05 6.24 5.87
CA PHE A 62 5.67 6.43 6.30
C PHE A 62 4.87 5.12 6.24
N ASP A 63 4.90 4.43 5.11
CA ASP A 63 4.16 3.17 4.91
C ASP A 63 4.67 2.05 5.79
N ILE A 64 5.99 1.97 5.98
CA ILE A 64 6.62 0.99 6.85
C ILE A 64 6.13 1.15 8.29
N GLU A 65 6.11 2.39 8.79
CA GLU A 65 5.67 2.65 10.17
C GLU A 65 4.16 2.48 10.33
N VAL A 66 3.35 2.89 9.35
CA VAL A 66 1.90 2.63 9.36
C VAL A 66 1.62 1.12 9.38
N ALA A 67 2.28 0.35 8.53
CA ALA A 67 2.10 -1.11 8.47
C ALA A 67 2.58 -1.81 9.76
N ARG A 68 3.68 -1.35 10.38
CA ARG A 68 4.11 -1.83 11.71
C ARG A 68 3.04 -1.58 12.77
N LYS A 69 2.46 -0.37 12.79
CA LYS A 69 1.39 -0.02 13.74
C LYS A 69 0.13 -0.82 13.50
N ILE A 70 -0.23 -1.09 12.26
CA ILE A 70 -1.36 -1.97 11.93
C ILE A 70 -1.11 -3.40 12.44
N ALA A 71 0.06 -3.97 12.15
CA ALA A 71 0.44 -5.31 12.61
C ALA A 71 0.44 -5.41 14.16
N GLU A 72 0.97 -4.39 14.85
CA GLU A 72 0.93 -4.27 16.31
C GLU A 72 -0.51 -4.29 16.86
N LYS A 73 -1.43 -3.52 16.23
CA LYS A 73 -2.85 -3.49 16.64
C LYS A 73 -3.55 -4.84 16.39
N ILE A 74 -3.13 -5.62 15.39
CA ILE A 74 -3.63 -6.96 15.10
C ILE A 74 -3.02 -8.01 16.05
N GLY A 75 -1.88 -7.70 16.68
CA GLY A 75 -1.16 -8.57 17.61
C GLY A 75 -0.16 -9.52 16.92
N VAL A 76 0.43 -9.10 15.79
CA VAL A 76 1.43 -9.86 15.03
C VAL A 76 2.62 -8.97 14.66
N LYS A 77 3.72 -9.59 14.19
CA LYS A 77 4.87 -8.86 13.65
C LYS A 77 4.64 -8.50 12.17
N ALA A 78 5.10 -7.33 11.75
CA ALA A 78 5.26 -7.00 10.33
C ALA A 78 6.56 -7.63 9.82
N ASN A 79 6.45 -8.47 8.80
CA ASN A 79 7.57 -9.08 8.08
C ASN A 79 7.61 -8.49 6.67
N PHE A 80 8.52 -7.52 6.43
CA PHE A 80 8.64 -6.85 5.15
C PHE A 80 9.49 -7.65 4.18
N VAL A 81 9.02 -7.72 2.93
CA VAL A 81 9.74 -8.31 1.81
C VAL A 81 9.92 -7.23 0.75
N GLU A 82 11.17 -6.87 0.51
CA GLU A 82 11.52 -5.89 -0.50
C GLU A 82 11.46 -6.52 -1.89
N VAL A 83 10.77 -5.84 -2.81
CA VAL A 83 10.53 -6.28 -4.18
C VAL A 83 10.25 -5.06 -5.05
N GLU A 84 10.68 -5.08 -6.29
CA GLU A 84 10.35 -4.02 -7.25
C GLU A 84 8.84 -3.90 -7.46
N TRP A 85 8.38 -2.70 -7.82
CA TRP A 85 6.97 -2.37 -8.00
C TRP A 85 6.18 -3.40 -8.82
N ASP A 86 6.73 -3.84 -9.94
CA ASP A 86 6.08 -4.79 -10.85
C ASP A 86 5.83 -6.16 -10.19
N GLY A 87 6.61 -6.51 -9.18
CA GLY A 87 6.49 -7.75 -8.43
C GLY A 87 5.42 -7.74 -7.33
N ILE A 88 4.97 -6.57 -6.87
CA ILE A 88 4.08 -6.42 -5.71
C ILE A 88 2.75 -7.16 -5.93
N PHE A 89 2.01 -6.79 -6.96
CA PHE A 89 0.67 -7.35 -7.21
C PHE A 89 0.72 -8.83 -7.60
N ALA A 90 1.70 -9.23 -8.41
CA ALA A 90 1.92 -10.63 -8.75
C ALA A 90 2.24 -11.49 -7.52
N GLY A 91 2.96 -10.93 -6.55
CA GLY A 91 3.24 -11.58 -5.27
C GLY A 91 2.03 -11.70 -4.36
N ILE A 92 1.14 -10.68 -4.35
CA ILE A 92 -0.16 -10.74 -3.66
C ILE A 92 -1.03 -11.83 -4.29
N ASP A 93 -1.14 -11.88 -5.63
CA ASP A 93 -1.96 -12.86 -6.36
C ASP A 93 -1.47 -14.30 -6.12
N SER A 94 -0.15 -14.51 -6.12
CA SER A 94 0.48 -15.83 -5.87
C SER A 94 0.55 -16.21 -4.39
N LYS A 95 0.00 -15.40 -3.47
CA LYS A 95 0.02 -15.62 -2.01
C LYS A 95 1.43 -15.61 -1.39
N ARG A 96 2.41 -15.02 -2.06
CA ARG A 96 3.75 -14.78 -1.47
C ARG A 96 3.69 -13.71 -0.40
N TYR A 97 2.83 -12.72 -0.58
CA TYR A 97 2.59 -11.62 0.36
C TYR A 97 1.12 -11.62 0.78
N ASP A 98 0.87 -11.24 2.01
CA ASP A 98 -0.49 -11.09 2.53
C ASP A 98 -1.11 -9.79 2.03
N LEU A 99 -0.30 -8.73 1.95
CA LEU A 99 -0.65 -7.38 1.52
C LEU A 99 0.59 -6.60 1.07
N ALA A 100 0.40 -5.34 0.65
CA ALA A 100 1.50 -4.42 0.39
C ALA A 100 1.34 -3.09 1.15
N ALA A 101 2.48 -2.46 1.45
CA ALA A 101 2.59 -1.10 1.98
C ALA A 101 3.66 -0.37 1.16
N ASN A 102 3.23 0.43 0.17
CA ASN A 102 4.09 1.07 -0.84
C ASN A 102 3.37 2.22 -1.55
N GLY A 103 2.71 3.10 -0.81
CA GLY A 103 1.99 4.23 -1.38
C GLY A 103 0.90 3.84 -2.40
N VAL A 104 0.27 2.69 -2.22
CA VAL A 104 -0.62 2.12 -3.24
C VAL A 104 -1.91 2.91 -3.33
N GLU A 105 -2.08 3.62 -4.44
CA GLU A 105 -3.29 4.39 -4.72
C GLU A 105 -4.46 3.48 -5.13
N ILE A 106 -5.65 3.81 -4.63
CA ILE A 106 -6.90 3.19 -5.09
C ILE A 106 -7.23 3.72 -6.48
N THR A 107 -7.29 2.84 -7.48
CA THR A 107 -7.81 3.15 -8.81
C THR A 107 -9.00 2.25 -9.17
N PRO A 108 -9.87 2.67 -10.11
CA PRO A 108 -10.97 1.82 -10.57
C PRO A 108 -10.51 0.45 -11.07
N GLU A 109 -9.39 0.37 -11.80
CA GLU A 109 -8.82 -0.86 -12.34
C GLU A 109 -8.33 -1.77 -11.21
N ARG A 110 -7.61 -1.22 -10.23
CA ARG A 110 -7.11 -1.97 -9.08
C ARG A 110 -8.25 -2.45 -8.18
N ALA A 111 -9.27 -1.61 -7.94
CA ALA A 111 -10.43 -1.95 -7.12
C ALA A 111 -11.33 -3.07 -7.73
N GLN A 112 -11.22 -3.33 -9.05
CA GLN A 112 -11.85 -4.49 -9.66
C GLN A 112 -11.20 -5.81 -9.25
N LYS A 113 -9.87 -5.82 -9.04
CA LYS A 113 -9.04 -7.01 -8.80
C LYS A 113 -8.68 -7.22 -7.33
N TYR A 114 -8.57 -6.14 -6.56
CA TYR A 114 -8.12 -6.13 -5.17
C TYR A 114 -9.15 -5.48 -4.26
N ASP A 115 -9.20 -5.92 -3.02
CA ASP A 115 -9.85 -5.19 -1.95
C ASP A 115 -8.85 -4.20 -1.34
N PHE A 116 -9.33 -3.04 -0.94
CA PHE A 116 -8.53 -2.00 -0.31
C PHE A 116 -9.01 -1.71 1.11
N SER A 117 -8.07 -1.38 1.98
CA SER A 117 -8.42 -0.83 3.28
C SER A 117 -9.07 0.55 3.16
N GLU A 118 -9.57 1.06 4.31
CA GLU A 118 -9.79 2.50 4.47
C GLU A 118 -8.51 3.26 4.10
N PRO A 119 -8.61 4.38 3.35
CA PRO A 119 -7.44 5.20 3.02
C PRO A 119 -6.77 5.72 4.29
N TYR A 120 -5.44 5.69 4.33
CA TYR A 120 -4.67 6.24 5.45
C TYR A 120 -3.84 7.47 5.08
N CYS A 121 -3.75 7.80 3.78
CA CYS A 121 -3.05 8.99 3.28
C CYS A 121 -3.74 9.52 2.00
N TYR A 122 -3.60 10.83 1.77
CA TYR A 122 -4.17 11.55 0.62
C TYR A 122 -3.08 12.40 -0.02
N ILE A 123 -2.77 12.18 -1.30
CA ILE A 123 -1.64 12.78 -2.01
C ILE A 123 -2.07 13.44 -3.31
N TYR A 124 -1.26 14.36 -3.82
CA TYR A 124 -1.44 14.95 -5.15
C TYR A 124 -0.32 14.48 -6.07
N THR A 125 -0.68 14.12 -7.31
CA THR A 125 0.32 13.86 -8.35
C THR A 125 0.81 15.16 -8.92
N ALA A 126 2.13 15.35 -8.97
CA ALA A 126 2.78 16.51 -9.54
C ALA A 126 3.51 16.16 -10.84
N ILE A 127 3.56 17.11 -11.78
CA ILE A 127 4.48 17.09 -12.91
C ILE A 127 5.77 17.77 -12.48
N ILE A 128 6.87 17.05 -12.58
CA ILE A 128 8.22 17.49 -12.23
C ILE A 128 9.02 17.62 -13.53
N VAL A 129 9.60 18.78 -13.74
CA VAL A 129 10.42 19.11 -14.91
C VAL A 129 11.75 19.69 -14.49
N ARG A 130 12.71 19.79 -15.44
CA ARG A 130 13.94 20.54 -15.20
C ARG A 130 13.62 22.03 -14.98
N GLY A 131 14.36 22.72 -14.15
CA GLY A 131 14.08 24.09 -13.72
C GLY A 131 14.04 25.10 -14.85
N ASP A 132 14.77 24.87 -15.95
CA ASP A 132 14.77 25.71 -17.16
C ASP A 132 13.72 25.30 -18.21
N ASN A 133 12.86 24.32 -17.93
CA ASN A 133 11.78 23.93 -18.83
C ASN A 133 10.67 25.00 -18.84
N ASP A 134 10.38 25.54 -20.03
CA ASP A 134 9.32 26.53 -20.29
C ASP A 134 8.26 26.00 -21.28
N SER A 135 8.19 24.70 -21.51
CA SER A 135 7.28 24.09 -22.48
C SER A 135 6.16 23.27 -21.85
N ILE A 136 6.22 22.99 -20.54
CA ILE A 136 5.23 22.22 -19.80
C ILE A 136 4.75 23.06 -18.61
N HIS A 137 3.44 23.36 -18.56
CA HIS A 137 2.78 24.15 -17.51
C HIS A 137 1.53 23.46 -16.96
N SER A 138 1.03 22.43 -17.67
CA SER A 138 -0.19 21.70 -17.35
C SER A 138 -0.07 20.23 -17.78
N PHE A 139 -1.04 19.41 -17.42
CA PHE A 139 -1.09 18.00 -17.85
C PHE A 139 -1.32 17.89 -19.36
N GLU A 140 -2.06 18.83 -19.97
CA GLU A 140 -2.34 18.87 -21.41
C GLU A 140 -1.05 19.05 -22.24
N ASP A 141 -0.03 19.73 -21.69
CA ASP A 141 1.26 19.96 -22.35
C ASP A 141 2.13 18.70 -22.42
N LEU A 142 1.74 17.63 -21.75
CA LEU A 142 2.42 16.33 -21.81
C LEU A 142 2.23 15.61 -23.15
N LYS A 143 1.29 16.04 -23.98
CA LYS A 143 1.01 15.43 -25.28
C LYS A 143 2.26 15.39 -26.17
N GLY A 144 2.67 14.17 -26.53
CA GLY A 144 3.86 13.93 -27.37
C GLY A 144 5.19 14.10 -26.64
N LYS A 145 5.19 14.37 -25.33
CA LYS A 145 6.41 14.47 -24.49
C LYS A 145 6.86 13.11 -24.02
N GLN A 146 8.15 12.99 -23.69
CA GLN A 146 8.70 11.82 -23.04
C GLN A 146 8.68 12.01 -21.52
N THR A 147 8.14 11.02 -20.79
CA THR A 147 8.15 11.01 -19.32
C THR A 147 8.85 9.76 -18.82
N ALA A 148 9.68 9.87 -17.79
CA ALA A 148 10.28 8.71 -17.12
C ALA A 148 9.42 8.34 -15.90
N ASN A 149 8.99 7.09 -15.83
CA ASN A 149 8.18 6.59 -14.71
C ASN A 149 8.36 5.07 -14.55
N THR A 150 8.14 4.55 -13.35
CA THR A 150 7.98 3.11 -13.17
C THR A 150 6.74 2.66 -13.92
N LEU A 151 6.91 1.68 -14.80
CA LEU A 151 5.81 1.16 -15.63
C LEU A 151 4.69 0.59 -14.76
N ALA A 152 3.47 0.55 -15.29
CA ALA A 152 2.26 0.13 -14.56
C ALA A 152 1.96 0.93 -13.27
N SER A 153 2.69 2.02 -12.99
CA SER A 153 2.35 2.95 -11.93
C SER A 153 1.17 3.84 -12.32
N THR A 154 0.48 4.42 -11.32
CA THR A 154 -0.56 5.45 -11.57
C THR A 154 0.03 6.66 -12.27
N TYR A 155 1.29 6.98 -12.02
CA TYR A 155 2.01 8.11 -12.62
C TYR A 155 2.26 7.91 -14.12
N ALA A 156 2.75 6.71 -14.53
CA ALA A 156 2.90 6.37 -15.94
C ALA A 156 1.56 6.41 -16.66
N ASN A 157 0.54 5.74 -16.12
CA ASN A 157 -0.80 5.70 -16.70
C ASN A 157 -1.40 7.11 -16.83
N LEU A 158 -1.20 7.99 -15.83
CA LEU A 158 -1.68 9.36 -15.89
C LEU A 158 -0.98 10.14 -17.00
N ALA A 159 0.35 10.06 -17.11
CA ALA A 159 1.11 10.71 -18.17
C ALA A 159 0.65 10.24 -19.56
N GLU A 160 0.49 8.94 -19.75
CA GLU A 160 0.02 8.35 -21.01
C GLU A 160 -1.42 8.77 -21.34
N SER A 161 -2.29 8.93 -20.34
CA SER A 161 -3.67 9.41 -20.55
C SER A 161 -3.73 10.84 -21.13
N TYR A 162 -2.68 11.62 -20.90
CA TYR A 162 -2.48 12.96 -21.51
C TYR A 162 -1.64 12.92 -22.81
N GLY A 163 -1.32 11.71 -23.30
CA GLY A 163 -0.61 11.52 -24.57
C GLY A 163 0.90 11.62 -24.49
N ALA A 164 1.48 11.47 -23.30
CA ALA A 164 2.93 11.31 -23.14
C ALA A 164 3.39 9.90 -23.57
N HIS A 165 4.68 9.76 -23.80
CA HIS A 165 5.36 8.49 -24.04
C HIS A 165 6.20 8.13 -22.82
N ALA A 166 5.76 7.10 -22.05
CA ALA A 166 6.46 6.68 -20.84
C ALA A 166 7.75 5.90 -21.19
N VAL A 167 8.85 6.31 -20.59
CA VAL A 167 10.12 5.59 -20.56
C VAL A 167 10.19 4.87 -19.22
N GLY A 168 10.26 3.53 -19.24
CA GLY A 168 10.29 2.71 -18.04
C GLY A 168 11.62 2.81 -17.30
N VAL A 169 11.54 3.02 -15.98
CA VAL A 169 12.68 2.98 -15.04
C VAL A 169 12.22 2.35 -13.72
N ASP A 170 13.16 1.95 -12.89
CA ASP A 170 12.85 1.13 -11.72
C ASP A 170 12.43 1.96 -10.49
N ASP A 171 12.98 3.19 -10.31
CA ASP A 171 12.74 4.00 -9.13
C ASP A 171 12.69 5.51 -9.42
N LEU A 172 12.27 6.30 -8.39
CA LEU A 172 12.14 7.75 -8.48
C LEU A 172 13.48 8.44 -8.76
N ASN A 173 14.59 8.00 -8.17
CA ASN A 173 15.89 8.65 -8.37
C ASN A 173 16.32 8.58 -9.83
N GLN A 174 16.10 7.43 -10.48
CA GLN A 174 16.35 7.27 -11.91
C GLN A 174 15.45 8.20 -12.74
N THR A 175 14.16 8.35 -12.41
CA THR A 175 13.28 9.27 -13.14
C THR A 175 13.77 10.71 -13.05
N LEU A 176 14.13 11.17 -11.85
CA LEU A 176 14.62 12.54 -11.61
C LEU A 176 15.98 12.79 -12.31
N GLN A 177 16.85 11.79 -12.31
CA GLN A 177 18.13 11.87 -13.00
C GLN A 177 17.94 12.06 -14.51
N LEU A 178 17.04 11.31 -15.16
CA LEU A 178 16.75 11.45 -16.57
C LEU A 178 16.17 12.83 -16.92
N VAL A 179 15.34 13.42 -16.03
CA VAL A 179 14.84 14.79 -16.20
C VAL A 179 15.98 15.80 -16.07
N LEU A 180 16.85 15.67 -15.07
CA LEU A 180 18.00 16.55 -14.85
C LEU A 180 18.96 16.54 -16.06
N GLU A 181 19.20 15.36 -16.65
CA GLU A 181 20.04 15.18 -17.83
C GLU A 181 19.36 15.65 -19.13
N GLY A 182 18.07 15.99 -19.09
CA GLY A 182 17.30 16.37 -20.29
C GLY A 182 17.06 15.23 -21.25
N ARG A 183 17.15 13.98 -20.78
CA ARG A 183 16.89 12.76 -21.58
C ARG A 183 15.40 12.47 -21.73
N VAL A 184 14.59 12.99 -20.81
CA VAL A 184 13.12 13.03 -20.87
C VAL A 184 12.65 14.46 -20.53
N ASP A 185 11.42 14.79 -20.92
CA ASP A 185 10.85 16.12 -20.70
C ASP A 185 10.35 16.31 -19.26
N ALA A 186 9.81 15.25 -18.64
CA ALA A 186 9.21 15.31 -17.32
C ALA A 186 9.18 13.93 -16.61
N THR A 187 8.85 13.95 -15.34
CA THR A 187 8.34 12.79 -14.59
C THR A 187 7.10 13.20 -13.78
N LEU A 188 6.25 12.24 -13.46
CA LEU A 188 5.13 12.42 -12.55
C LEU A 188 5.40 11.62 -11.27
N ASN A 189 5.08 12.20 -10.12
CA ASN A 189 5.16 11.51 -8.83
C ASN A 189 4.32 12.23 -7.76
N ALA A 190 4.20 11.65 -6.56
CA ALA A 190 3.63 12.35 -5.42
C ALA A 190 4.44 13.62 -5.14
N ASP A 191 3.78 14.75 -4.97
CA ASP A 191 4.42 16.03 -4.69
C ASP A 191 5.26 16.00 -3.41
N ILE A 192 4.82 15.23 -2.41
CA ILE A 192 5.56 15.02 -1.16
C ILE A 192 6.90 14.28 -1.38
N SER A 193 6.97 13.35 -2.33
CA SER A 193 8.24 12.66 -2.68
C SER A 193 9.24 13.63 -3.34
N PHE A 194 8.75 14.54 -4.18
CA PHE A 194 9.59 15.59 -4.75
C PHE A 194 10.14 16.53 -3.68
N TYR A 195 9.32 16.96 -2.73
CA TYR A 195 9.81 17.84 -1.65
C TYR A 195 10.81 17.15 -0.74
N ASP A 196 10.66 15.85 -0.50
CA ASP A 196 11.64 15.09 0.25
C ASP A 196 12.97 14.98 -0.50
N TYR A 197 12.93 14.69 -1.81
CA TYR A 197 14.11 14.70 -2.66
C TYR A 197 14.83 16.05 -2.62
N MET A 198 14.09 17.17 -2.72
CA MET A 198 14.68 18.53 -2.68
C MET A 198 15.28 18.91 -1.32
N LYS A 199 14.88 18.28 -0.21
CA LYS A 199 15.55 18.48 1.08
C LYS A 199 16.97 17.92 1.08
N VAL A 200 17.17 16.79 0.40
CA VAL A 200 18.48 16.11 0.30
C VAL A 200 19.31 16.72 -0.84
N HIS A 201 18.66 17.21 -1.89
CA HIS A 201 19.27 17.76 -3.10
C HIS A 201 18.81 19.19 -3.37
N PRO A 202 19.11 20.18 -2.47
CA PRO A 202 18.55 21.53 -2.56
C PRO A 202 18.96 22.31 -3.82
N ASP A 203 20.10 21.93 -4.42
CA ASP A 203 20.63 22.57 -5.63
C ASP A 203 20.18 21.87 -6.91
N ALA A 204 19.35 20.82 -6.84
CA ALA A 204 18.84 20.13 -8.01
C ALA A 204 17.99 21.08 -8.87
N ASN A 205 18.33 21.23 -10.15
CA ASN A 205 17.62 22.09 -11.07
C ASN A 205 16.29 21.46 -11.53
N LEU A 206 15.36 21.30 -10.59
CA LEU A 206 14.03 20.71 -10.79
C LEU A 206 12.95 21.62 -10.22
N LYS A 207 11.74 21.54 -10.81
CA LYS A 207 10.55 22.25 -10.31
C LYS A 207 9.28 21.46 -10.57
N ILE A 208 8.27 21.65 -9.72
CA ILE A 208 6.89 21.26 -9.99
C ILE A 208 6.23 22.36 -10.83
N VAL A 209 5.54 21.98 -11.90
CA VAL A 209 4.81 22.92 -12.78
C VAL A 209 3.29 22.76 -12.68
N ALA A 210 2.79 21.59 -12.31
CA ALA A 210 1.36 21.34 -12.10
C ALA A 210 1.13 20.24 -11.09
N ARG A 211 -0.07 20.20 -10.50
CA ARG A 211 -0.59 19.12 -9.65
C ARG A 211 -2.00 18.75 -10.05
N THR A 212 -2.42 17.52 -9.74
CA THR A 212 -3.83 17.11 -9.84
C THR A 212 -4.70 17.98 -8.93
N LYS A 213 -5.95 18.21 -9.34
CA LYS A 213 -6.93 18.97 -8.53
C LYS A 213 -7.43 18.18 -7.34
N ASP A 214 -7.67 16.89 -7.56
CA ASP A 214 -8.15 15.97 -6.54
C ASP A 214 -6.99 15.13 -6.00
N SER A 215 -7.05 14.85 -4.71
CA SER A 215 -6.09 13.96 -4.06
C SER A 215 -6.41 12.51 -4.37
N SER A 216 -5.37 11.72 -4.63
CA SER A 216 -5.43 10.26 -4.65
C SER A 216 -5.51 9.71 -3.23
N GLN A 217 -6.18 8.57 -3.09
CA GLN A 217 -6.34 7.84 -1.83
C GLN A 217 -5.33 6.69 -1.76
N VAL A 218 -4.47 6.70 -0.75
CA VAL A 218 -3.51 5.63 -0.50
C VAL A 218 -4.07 4.66 0.54
N ALA A 219 -4.04 3.37 0.23
CA ALA A 219 -4.62 2.31 1.04
C ALA A 219 -3.84 0.99 0.92
N ILE A 220 -4.10 0.05 1.82
CA ILE A 220 -3.51 -1.28 1.81
C ILE A 220 -4.28 -2.18 0.86
N PRO A 221 -3.67 -2.70 -0.23
CA PRO A 221 -4.28 -3.68 -1.11
C PRO A 221 -4.18 -5.10 -0.56
N LEU A 222 -5.24 -5.87 -0.71
CA LEU A 222 -5.33 -7.30 -0.41
C LEU A 222 -5.95 -8.05 -1.59
N ARG A 223 -5.74 -9.37 -1.67
CA ARG A 223 -6.48 -10.21 -2.62
C ARG A 223 -7.98 -10.05 -2.41
N LYS A 224 -8.72 -9.94 -3.49
CA LYS A 224 -10.19 -9.83 -3.47
C LYS A 224 -10.82 -11.23 -3.41
N ASN A 225 -11.05 -11.72 -2.19
CA ASN A 225 -11.73 -13.00 -1.96
C ASN A 225 -12.31 -13.08 -0.54
N GLU A 226 -13.13 -14.10 -0.29
CA GLU A 226 -13.79 -14.28 1.00
C GLU A 226 -12.80 -14.56 2.16
N THR A 227 -11.64 -15.19 1.89
CA THR A 227 -10.67 -15.59 2.92
C THR A 227 -9.89 -14.41 3.51
N THR A 228 -9.91 -13.24 2.86
CA THR A 228 -9.21 -12.02 3.28
C THR A 228 -10.09 -11.03 4.03
N GLN A 229 -11.39 -11.23 4.08
CA GLN A 229 -12.35 -10.22 4.58
C GLN A 229 -12.19 -9.93 6.08
N SER A 230 -11.87 -10.93 6.89
CA SER A 230 -11.60 -10.72 8.32
C SER A 230 -10.30 -9.95 8.56
N LEU A 231 -9.24 -10.20 7.76
CA LEU A 231 -8.01 -9.41 7.80
C LEU A 231 -8.27 -7.96 7.40
N LEU A 232 -9.00 -7.73 6.32
CA LEU A 232 -9.38 -6.38 5.87
C LEU A 232 -10.13 -5.61 6.97
N LYS A 233 -11.07 -6.26 7.65
CA LYS A 233 -11.82 -5.66 8.77
C LYS A 233 -10.90 -5.27 9.93
N GLU A 234 -9.94 -6.11 10.29
CA GLU A 234 -8.97 -5.80 11.35
C GLU A 234 -8.04 -4.66 10.94
N ILE A 235 -7.55 -4.63 9.68
CA ILE A 235 -6.75 -3.52 9.14
C ILE A 235 -7.55 -2.21 9.22
N ASN A 236 -8.79 -2.19 8.76
CA ASN A 236 -9.66 -1.01 8.82
C ASN A 236 -9.88 -0.54 10.26
N SER A 237 -10.13 -1.47 11.18
CA SER A 237 -10.25 -1.16 12.61
C SER A 237 -8.96 -0.55 13.16
N ALA A 238 -7.79 -1.07 12.76
CA ALA A 238 -6.49 -0.52 13.16
C ALA A 238 -6.29 0.89 12.61
N ILE A 239 -6.52 1.12 11.31
CA ILE A 239 -6.40 2.45 10.66
C ILE A 239 -7.29 3.48 11.36
N LEU A 240 -8.56 3.13 11.65
CA LEU A 240 -9.48 4.02 12.35
C LEU A 240 -9.02 4.35 13.77
N LYS A 241 -8.40 3.41 14.49
CA LYS A 241 -7.80 3.65 15.81
C LYS A 241 -6.60 4.59 15.70
N LEU A 242 -5.68 4.31 14.77
CA LEU A 242 -4.48 5.14 14.53
C LEU A 242 -4.82 6.57 14.08
N ARG A 243 -5.93 6.74 13.35
CA ARG A 243 -6.45 8.07 13.00
C ARG A 243 -7.00 8.80 14.21
N ARG A 244 -7.81 8.13 15.04
CA ARG A 244 -8.44 8.73 16.23
C ARG A 244 -7.46 9.08 17.34
N ASP A 245 -6.41 8.27 17.54
CA ASP A 245 -5.39 8.51 18.56
C ASP A 245 -4.28 9.47 18.09
N GLY A 246 -4.34 9.95 16.85
CA GLY A 246 -3.40 10.92 16.27
C GLY A 246 -2.16 10.31 15.67
N THR A 247 -1.92 9.00 15.79
CA THR A 247 -0.71 8.33 15.29
C THR A 247 -0.48 8.54 13.80
N LEU A 248 -1.54 8.48 12.95
CA LEU A 248 -1.40 8.72 11.51
C LEU A 248 -0.94 10.17 11.23
N SER A 249 -1.48 11.16 11.94
CA SER A 249 -1.08 12.57 11.81
C SER A 249 0.38 12.77 12.23
N GLU A 250 0.81 12.15 13.34
CA GLU A 250 2.19 12.22 13.81
C GLU A 250 3.18 11.60 12.81
N LEU A 251 2.86 10.42 12.28
CA LEU A 251 3.68 9.77 11.25
C LEU A 251 3.71 10.59 9.97
N SER A 252 2.57 11.14 9.52
CA SER A 252 2.51 12.01 8.35
C SER A 252 3.41 13.23 8.52
N LYS A 253 3.32 13.93 9.64
CA LYS A 253 4.19 15.08 9.93
C LYS A 253 5.67 14.70 10.04
N LYS A 254 5.96 13.54 10.63
CA LYS A 254 7.35 13.04 10.74
C LYS A 254 8.00 12.86 9.37
N PHE A 255 7.31 12.19 8.44
CA PHE A 255 7.89 11.83 7.16
C PHE A 255 7.67 12.87 6.06
N PHE A 256 6.51 13.54 6.06
CA PHE A 256 6.14 14.48 5.00
C PHE A 256 6.22 15.95 5.40
N GLY A 257 6.37 16.25 6.70
CA GLY A 257 6.38 17.61 7.23
C GLY A 257 4.99 18.19 7.51
N GLU A 258 3.93 17.62 6.92
CA GLU A 258 2.53 18.02 7.07
C GLU A 258 1.62 16.82 7.29
N ASP A 259 0.35 17.09 7.68
CA ASP A 259 -0.65 16.07 7.86
C ASP A 259 -1.41 15.77 6.56
N PHE A 260 -1.13 14.63 5.94
CA PHE A 260 -1.82 14.06 4.78
C PHE A 260 -2.71 12.87 5.13
N SER A 261 -2.93 12.60 6.43
CA SER A 261 -3.73 11.46 6.89
C SER A 261 -5.23 11.65 6.72
N ASN A 262 -5.67 12.89 6.44
CA ASN A 262 -7.07 13.25 6.24
C ASN A 262 -7.26 13.96 4.91
N LYS A 263 -8.43 13.77 4.28
CA LYS A 263 -8.79 14.50 3.08
C LYS A 263 -8.96 15.98 3.44
N LYS A 264 -8.22 16.84 2.74
CA LYS A 264 -8.36 18.32 2.87
C LYS A 264 -9.56 18.82 2.07
#